data_fd98a431b5576a91f0ccb0a3cb04dc87
#
_entry.id   fd98a431b5576a91f0ccb0a3cb04dc87
#
_cell.length_a   1.000
_cell.length_b   1.000
_cell.length_c   1.000
_cell.angle_alpha   90.00
_cell.angle_beta   90.00
_cell.angle_gamma   90.00
#
_symmetry.space_group_name_H-M   'P 1'
#
loop_
_entity.id
_entity.type
_entity.pdbx_description
1 polymer ?
#
loop_
_entity_poly.entity_id
_entity_poly.type
_entity_poly.pdbx_seq_one_letter_code
_entity_poly.pdbx_strand_id
1 'polypeptide(L)'
;MALEIRVLVVEDDPETRMLTEALLSGRKGVCLCALAKDGLEGLELVEQTRPDIVLLDLILPGMDGLDFLRTLRRRNERPAVVVASQASEPTVIRLAFQLGASYYLIKPLNFDSLPDLF
;
A
#
# COMPACT_ATOMS: atom_id res chain seq x y z
N MET A 1 18.69 -1.42 19.72
CA MET A 1 17.32 -0.99 19.33
C MET A 1 17.01 -1.53 17.94
N ALA A 2 15.94 -2.26 17.80
CA ALA A 2 15.54 -2.79 16.50
C ALA A 2 14.80 -1.70 15.70
N LEU A 3 15.18 -1.55 14.43
CA LEU A 3 14.44 -0.70 13.51
C LEU A 3 13.20 -1.46 13.03
N GLU A 4 12.07 -0.77 13.02
CA GLU A 4 10.82 -1.33 12.51
C GLU A 4 10.49 -0.69 11.17
N ILE A 5 10.02 -1.52 10.23
CA ILE A 5 9.48 -1.05 8.97
C ILE A 5 8.03 -0.62 9.22
N ARG A 6 7.73 0.63 8.96
CA ARG A 6 6.42 1.21 9.22
C ARG A 6 5.57 1.13 7.96
N VAL A 7 4.43 0.45 8.07
CA VAL A 7 3.56 0.17 6.92
C VAL A 7 2.20 0.83 7.10
N LEU A 8 1.76 1.55 6.07
CA LEU A 8 0.40 2.05 5.94
C LEU A 8 -0.33 1.18 4.91
N VAL A 9 -1.51 0.69 5.25
CA VAL A 9 -2.35 -0.08 4.33
C VAL A 9 -3.50 0.78 3.86
N VAL A 10 -3.69 0.88 2.54
CA VAL A 10 -4.80 1.59 1.90
C VAL A 10 -5.62 0.56 1.13
N GLU A 11 -6.75 0.16 1.70
CA GLU A 11 -7.59 -0.93 1.21
C GLU A 11 -9.03 -0.69 1.63
N ASP A 12 -9.96 -0.64 0.67
CA ASP A 12 -11.38 -0.40 0.96
C ASP A 12 -12.15 -1.64 1.39
N ASP A 13 -11.71 -2.84 0.98
CA ASP A 13 -12.40 -4.08 1.36
C ASP A 13 -12.10 -4.43 2.81
N PRO A 14 -13.13 -4.46 3.70
CA PRO A 14 -12.90 -4.70 5.12
C PRO A 14 -12.26 -6.05 5.41
N GLU A 15 -12.66 -7.09 4.68
CA GLU A 15 -12.12 -8.44 4.89
C GLU A 15 -10.64 -8.50 4.52
N THR A 16 -10.29 -7.98 3.35
CA THR A 16 -8.89 -7.94 2.89
C THR A 16 -8.05 -7.09 3.84
N ARG A 17 -8.57 -5.97 4.30
CA ARG A 17 -7.88 -5.08 5.24
C ARG A 17 -7.60 -5.80 6.56
N MET A 18 -8.60 -6.52 7.08
CA MET A 18 -8.47 -7.28 8.33
C MET A 18 -7.42 -8.39 8.21
N LEU A 19 -7.44 -9.14 7.10
CA LEU A 19 -6.48 -10.21 6.86
C LEU A 19 -5.06 -9.65 6.74
N THR A 20 -4.91 -8.54 6.04
CA THR A 20 -3.61 -7.88 5.89
C THR A 20 -3.09 -7.38 7.22
N GLU A 21 -3.96 -6.78 8.04
CA GLU A 21 -3.60 -6.34 9.39
C GLU A 21 -3.11 -7.50 10.24
N ALA A 22 -3.85 -8.61 10.25
CA ALA A 22 -3.47 -9.78 11.02
C ALA A 22 -2.12 -10.33 10.60
N LEU A 23 -1.87 -10.37 9.29
CA LEU A 23 -0.62 -10.87 8.74
C LEU A 23 0.56 -10.00 9.15
N LEU A 24 0.44 -8.68 8.99
CA LEU A 24 1.52 -7.74 9.28
C LEU A 24 1.77 -7.61 10.79
N SER A 25 0.71 -7.64 11.60
CA SER A 25 0.83 -7.53 13.06
C SER A 25 1.60 -8.69 13.67
N GLY A 26 1.56 -9.86 13.04
CA GLY A 26 2.30 -11.03 13.51
C GLY A 26 3.75 -11.04 13.08
N ARG A 27 4.17 -10.09 12.25
CA ARG A 27 5.53 -10.10 11.69
C ARG A 27 6.47 -9.25 12.51
N LYS A 28 7.54 -9.89 12.99
CA LYS A 28 8.58 -9.20 13.76
C LYS A 28 9.33 -8.21 12.87
N GLY A 29 9.56 -7.02 13.39
CA GLY A 29 10.26 -5.97 12.65
C GLY A 29 9.37 -5.14 11.75
N VAL A 30 8.06 -5.39 11.75
CA VAL A 30 7.08 -4.64 10.97
C VAL A 30 6.09 -3.98 11.92
N CYS A 31 5.86 -2.69 11.72
CA CYS A 31 4.86 -1.92 12.47
C CYS A 31 3.76 -1.47 11.51
N LEU A 32 2.55 -1.97 11.73
CA LEU A 32 1.39 -1.45 11.02
C LEU A 32 1.01 -0.12 11.67
N CYS A 33 1.38 0.99 11.03
CA CYS A 33 1.19 2.30 11.64
C CYS A 33 -0.20 2.88 11.40
N ALA A 34 -0.89 2.48 10.34
CA ALA A 34 -2.25 2.94 10.07
C ALA A 34 -2.93 2.11 9.00
N LEU A 35 -4.26 2.18 9.00
CA LEU A 35 -5.13 1.57 7.99
C LEU A 35 -6.02 2.66 7.41
N ALA A 36 -6.06 2.76 6.09
CA ALA A 36 -6.93 3.69 5.39
C ALA A 36 -7.92 2.91 4.53
N LYS A 37 -9.14 3.40 4.46
CA LYS A 37 -10.20 2.75 3.70
C LYS A 37 -10.42 3.38 2.32
N ASP A 38 -9.78 4.52 2.06
CA ASP A 38 -9.84 5.19 0.76
C ASP A 38 -8.57 6.02 0.54
N GLY A 39 -8.46 6.57 -0.66
CA GLY A 39 -7.27 7.31 -1.06
C GLY A 39 -7.06 8.62 -0.30
N LEU A 40 -8.13 9.35 0.00
CA LEU A 40 -8.01 10.61 0.73
C LEU A 40 -7.52 10.38 2.15
N GLU A 41 -8.10 9.40 2.84
CA GLU A 41 -7.64 9.02 4.17
C GLU A 41 -6.19 8.55 4.12
N GLY A 42 -5.84 7.78 3.07
CA GLY A 42 -4.47 7.32 2.87
C GLY A 42 -3.49 8.46 2.75
N LEU A 43 -3.80 9.50 1.98
CA LEU A 43 -2.93 10.66 1.83
C LEU A 43 -2.75 11.41 3.14
N GLU A 44 -3.81 11.58 3.90
CA GLU A 44 -3.73 12.21 5.22
C GLU A 44 -2.82 11.42 6.15
N LEU A 45 -2.95 10.09 6.13
CA LEU A 45 -2.17 9.22 6.99
C LEU A 45 -0.70 9.13 6.56
N VAL A 46 -0.39 9.24 5.26
CA VAL A 46 0.99 9.35 4.82
C VAL A 46 1.66 10.57 5.47
N GLU A 47 0.97 11.70 5.46
CA GLU A 47 1.50 12.93 6.05
C GLU A 47 1.65 12.82 7.56
N GLN A 48 0.65 12.24 8.24
CA GLN A 48 0.64 12.15 9.70
C GLN A 48 1.59 11.11 10.25
N THR A 49 1.69 9.95 9.60
CA THR A 49 2.44 8.81 10.14
C THR A 49 3.80 8.60 9.49
N ARG A 50 4.03 9.17 8.32
CA ARG A 50 5.28 9.05 7.55
C ARG A 50 5.74 7.60 7.46
N PRO A 51 4.95 6.73 6.78
CA PRO A 51 5.31 5.32 6.67
C PRO A 51 6.53 5.12 5.78
N ASP A 52 7.21 4.00 5.97
CA ASP A 52 8.28 3.56 5.08
C ASP A 52 7.71 2.93 3.81
N ILE A 53 6.60 2.21 3.97
CA ILE A 53 5.95 1.47 2.90
C ILE A 53 4.45 1.74 2.94
N VAL A 54 3.86 1.97 1.77
CA VAL A 54 2.41 1.99 1.58
C VAL A 54 2.02 0.75 0.80
N LEU A 55 1.14 -0.06 1.37
CA LEU A 55 0.51 -1.16 0.66
C LEU A 55 -0.82 -0.63 0.11
N LEU A 56 -0.92 -0.50 -1.20
CA LEU A 56 -1.96 0.26 -1.88
C LEU A 56 -2.77 -0.59 -2.84
N ASP A 57 -4.10 -0.58 -2.67
CA ASP A 57 -5.00 -1.08 -3.71
C ASP A 57 -5.23 0.03 -4.74
N LEU A 58 -5.20 -0.31 -6.02
CA LEU A 58 -5.48 0.65 -7.09
C LEU A 58 -6.97 0.94 -7.24
N ILE A 59 -7.83 -0.02 -6.90
CA ILE A 59 -9.28 0.12 -7.04
C ILE A 59 -9.85 0.59 -5.71
N LEU A 60 -10.02 1.90 -5.58
CA LEU A 60 -10.49 2.54 -4.35
C LEU A 60 -11.70 3.43 -4.67
N PRO A 61 -12.61 3.61 -3.70
CA PRO A 61 -13.69 4.57 -3.89
C PRO A 61 -13.17 6.01 -3.85
N GLY A 62 -13.78 6.88 -4.64
CA GLY A 62 -13.41 8.29 -4.72
C GLY A 62 -12.15 8.51 -5.53
N MET A 63 -11.01 8.52 -4.89
CA MET A 63 -9.72 8.68 -5.55
C MET A 63 -9.16 7.30 -5.89
N ASP A 64 -8.85 7.01 -7.16
CA ASP A 64 -8.24 5.73 -7.49
C ASP A 64 -6.75 5.71 -7.09
N GLY A 65 -6.19 4.48 -7.06
CA GLY A 65 -4.82 4.29 -6.61
C GLY A 65 -3.76 4.93 -7.51
N LEU A 66 -4.03 5.06 -8.80
CA LEU A 66 -3.10 5.75 -9.72
C LEU A 66 -3.04 7.24 -9.38
N ASP A 67 -4.17 7.85 -9.05
CA ASP A 67 -4.19 9.25 -8.61
C ASP A 67 -3.49 9.43 -7.26
N PHE A 68 -3.61 8.45 -6.38
CA PHE A 68 -2.86 8.41 -5.14
C PHE A 68 -1.34 8.46 -5.41
N LEU A 69 -0.85 7.60 -6.33
CA LEU A 69 0.56 7.58 -6.72
C LEU A 69 1.00 8.92 -7.31
N ARG A 70 0.18 9.50 -8.21
CA ARG A 70 0.48 10.80 -8.81
C ARG A 70 0.60 11.89 -7.74
N THR A 71 -0.28 11.86 -6.76
CA THR A 71 -0.30 12.85 -5.68
C THR A 71 0.95 12.74 -4.81
N LEU A 72 1.35 11.54 -4.42
CA LEU A 72 2.59 11.34 -3.66
C LEU A 72 3.79 11.90 -4.42
N ARG A 73 3.84 11.63 -5.73
CA ARG A 73 4.94 12.09 -6.57
C ARG A 73 4.99 13.62 -6.65
N ARG A 74 3.83 14.26 -6.82
CA ARG A 74 3.75 15.73 -6.87
C ARG A 74 4.13 16.38 -5.54
N ARG A 75 3.79 15.74 -4.43
CA ARG A 75 4.12 16.23 -3.10
C ARG A 75 5.56 15.94 -2.70
N ASN A 76 6.30 15.26 -3.57
CA ASN A 76 7.68 14.83 -3.29
C ASN A 76 7.77 13.95 -2.04
N GLU A 77 6.71 13.21 -1.74
CA GLU A 77 6.69 12.24 -0.66
C GLU A 77 7.24 10.90 -1.19
N ARG A 78 8.03 10.20 -0.37
CA ARG A 78 8.83 9.08 -0.85
C ARG A 78 8.69 7.79 -0.06
N PRO A 79 7.49 7.40 0.43
CA PRO A 79 7.38 6.04 0.90
C PRO A 79 7.51 5.09 -0.30
N ALA A 80 8.04 3.90 -0.08
CA ALA A 80 7.97 2.87 -1.08
C ALA A 80 6.50 2.42 -1.20
N VAL A 81 6.02 2.22 -2.42
CA VAL A 81 4.65 1.79 -2.63
C VAL A 81 4.62 0.39 -3.21
N VAL A 82 3.98 -0.52 -2.50
CA VAL A 82 3.68 -1.87 -2.98
C VAL A 82 2.22 -1.89 -3.36
N VAL A 83 1.93 -2.05 -4.65
CA VAL A 83 0.56 -2.13 -5.14
C VAL A 83 0.06 -3.56 -4.99
N ALA A 84 -1.17 -3.71 -4.49
CA ALA A 84 -1.86 -5.00 -4.42
C ALA A 84 -3.27 -4.81 -5.00
N SER A 85 -3.52 -5.33 -6.19
CA SER A 85 -4.76 -5.04 -6.91
C SER A 85 -5.22 -6.19 -7.77
N GLN A 86 -6.52 -6.23 -8.07
CA GLN A 86 -7.08 -7.18 -9.04
C GLN A 86 -6.76 -6.78 -10.48
N ALA A 87 -6.38 -5.52 -10.72
CA ALA A 87 -6.04 -5.05 -12.05
C ALA A 87 -4.78 -5.77 -12.55
N SER A 88 -4.90 -6.49 -13.65
CA SER A 88 -3.82 -7.31 -14.19
C SER A 88 -3.42 -6.90 -15.61
N GLU A 89 -4.02 -5.85 -16.15
CA GLU A 89 -3.71 -5.37 -17.49
C GLU A 89 -2.27 -4.83 -17.54
N PRO A 90 -1.47 -5.28 -18.52
CA PRO A 90 -0.07 -4.83 -18.60
C PRO A 90 0.09 -3.30 -18.66
N THR A 91 -0.86 -2.60 -19.28
CA THR A 91 -0.81 -1.14 -19.38
C THR A 91 -0.97 -0.48 -18.02
N VAL A 92 -1.85 -1.01 -17.17
CA VAL A 92 -2.08 -0.50 -15.81
C VAL A 92 -0.85 -0.76 -14.94
N ILE A 93 -0.31 -1.97 -15.01
CA ILE A 93 0.88 -2.35 -14.24
C ILE A 93 2.06 -1.45 -14.61
N ARG A 94 2.27 -1.24 -15.91
CA ARG A 94 3.36 -0.38 -16.40
C ARG A 94 3.18 1.05 -15.91
N LEU A 95 1.95 1.57 -15.98
CA LEU A 95 1.66 2.92 -15.52
C LEU A 95 1.92 3.07 -14.02
N ALA A 96 1.52 2.07 -13.23
CA ALA A 96 1.78 2.10 -11.79
C ALA A 96 3.29 2.24 -11.50
N PHE A 97 4.12 1.45 -12.19
CA PHE A 97 5.57 1.57 -12.03
C PHE A 97 6.10 2.92 -12.49
N GLN A 98 5.59 3.45 -13.61
CA GLN A 98 5.98 4.76 -14.10
C GLN A 98 5.63 5.88 -13.11
N LEU A 99 4.55 5.69 -12.35
CA LEU A 99 4.11 6.65 -11.35
C LEU A 99 4.77 6.45 -9.99
N GLY A 100 5.68 5.50 -9.87
CA GLY A 100 6.52 5.36 -8.70
C GLY A 100 6.29 4.13 -7.84
N ALA A 101 5.43 3.19 -8.26
CA ALA A 101 5.29 1.93 -7.53
C ALA A 101 6.60 1.17 -7.54
N SER A 102 6.95 0.59 -6.39
CA SER A 102 8.16 -0.21 -6.24
C SER A 102 7.92 -1.68 -6.54
N TYR A 103 6.68 -2.13 -6.34
CA TYR A 103 6.31 -3.53 -6.54
C TYR A 103 4.83 -3.63 -6.86
N TYR A 104 4.43 -4.71 -7.54
CA TYR A 104 3.04 -4.92 -7.93
C TYR A 104 2.64 -6.37 -7.66
N LEU A 105 1.61 -6.56 -6.85
CA LEU A 105 1.04 -7.86 -6.54
C LEU A 105 -0.38 -7.93 -7.09
N ILE A 106 -0.70 -9.02 -7.78
CA ILE A 106 -2.04 -9.24 -8.32
C ILE A 106 -2.84 -10.06 -7.32
N LYS A 107 -4.03 -9.58 -6.98
CA LYS A 107 -4.94 -10.31 -6.08
C LYS A 107 -5.54 -11.53 -6.78
N PRO A 108 -5.86 -12.61 -6.04
CA PRO A 108 -5.78 -12.72 -4.58
C PRO A 108 -4.33 -12.80 -4.11
N LEU A 109 -4.06 -12.21 -2.95
CA LEU A 109 -2.70 -12.17 -2.42
C LEU A 109 -2.27 -13.56 -1.97
N ASN A 110 -1.01 -13.88 -2.25
CA ASN A 110 -0.37 -15.05 -1.67
C ASN A 110 0.23 -14.62 -0.33
N PHE A 111 -0.50 -14.91 0.76
CA PHE A 111 -0.08 -14.50 2.08
C PHE A 111 1.18 -15.20 2.55
N ASP A 112 1.56 -16.31 1.92
CA ASP A 112 2.81 -16.99 2.26
C ASP A 112 4.02 -16.20 1.77
N SER A 113 3.87 -15.45 0.67
CA SER A 113 4.99 -14.67 0.10
C SER A 113 4.92 -13.19 0.47
N LEU A 114 3.75 -12.66 0.86
CA LEU A 114 3.62 -11.24 1.19
C LEU A 114 4.58 -10.79 2.30
N PRO A 115 4.74 -11.54 3.40
CA PRO A 115 5.66 -11.12 4.45
C PRO A 115 7.11 -11.01 4.01
N ASP A 116 7.52 -11.71 2.96
CA ASP A 116 8.89 -11.69 2.48
C ASP A 116 9.27 -10.35 1.83
N LEU A 117 8.28 -9.50 1.54
CA LEU A 117 8.51 -8.18 0.97
C LEU A 117 8.90 -7.15 2.02
N PHE A 118 8.71 -7.47 3.28
CA PHE A 118 8.95 -6.54 4.39
C PHE A 118 10.11 -7.00 5.31
#